data_fc77aa26b0d00c7b941561d23ea70b7f
#
_entry.id   fc77aa26b0d00c7b941561d23ea70b7f
#
_cell.length_a   1.000
_cell.length_b   1.000
_cell.length_c   1.000
_cell.angle_alpha   90.00
_cell.angle_beta   90.00
_cell.angle_gamma   90.00
#
_symmetry.space_group_name_H-M   'P 1'
#
loop_
_entity.id
_entity.type
_entity.pdbx_description
1 polymer ?
#
loop_
_entity_poly.entity_id
_entity_poly.type
_entity_poly.pdbx_seq_one_letter_code
_entity_poly.pdbx_strand_id
1 'polypeptide(L)'
;MARERGFEFTQDYHEAGLALPTRSTERSAGYDIAAAANVCLHPGEMKVIPTGLKAYMKTDEYLGIHIRSSLAIKQGLHLSNGQGIIDADYYNNPDNEGHILIAVVNGGPR
;
A
#
# COMPACT_ATOMS: atom_id res chain seq x y z
N MET A 1 -7.03 -6.50 -25.31
CA MET A 1 -7.57 -7.27 -24.19
C MET A 1 -7.67 -6.35 -22.96
N ALA A 2 -8.81 -6.31 -22.32
CA ALA A 2 -9.00 -5.47 -21.15
C ALA A 2 -8.20 -6.02 -19.97
N ARG A 3 -7.54 -5.12 -19.23
CA ARG A 3 -6.86 -5.49 -18.00
C ARG A 3 -7.89 -5.69 -16.89
N GLU A 4 -7.74 -6.72 -16.10
CA GLU A 4 -8.68 -7.01 -15.02
C GLU A 4 -8.32 -6.28 -13.74
N ARG A 5 -7.05 -6.39 -13.32
CA ARG A 5 -6.57 -5.76 -12.11
C ARG A 5 -5.07 -5.54 -12.19
N GLY A 6 -4.58 -4.57 -11.44
CA GLY A 6 -3.14 -4.31 -11.39
C GLY A 6 -2.83 -2.98 -10.73
N PHE A 7 -1.56 -2.63 -10.80
CA PHE A 7 -1.04 -1.39 -10.21
C PHE A 7 -0.45 -0.50 -11.28
N GLU A 8 -0.51 0.80 -11.02
CA GLU A 8 0.16 1.82 -11.83
C GLU A 8 0.78 2.84 -10.89
N PHE A 9 1.79 3.56 -11.38
CA PHE A 9 2.30 4.70 -10.62
C PHE A 9 1.34 5.88 -10.77
N THR A 10 1.17 6.65 -9.70
CA THR A 10 0.49 7.93 -9.82
C THR A 10 1.37 8.88 -10.63
N GLN A 11 0.76 9.94 -11.14
CA GLN A 11 1.45 10.88 -12.04
C GLN A 11 2.70 11.47 -11.39
N ASP A 12 2.62 11.84 -10.09
CA ASP A 12 3.74 12.44 -9.38
C ASP A 12 4.90 11.48 -9.14
N TYR A 13 4.69 10.19 -9.25
CA TYR A 13 5.71 9.18 -8.97
C TYR A 13 6.15 8.41 -10.20
N HIS A 14 5.69 8.79 -11.38
CA HIS A 14 5.97 8.06 -12.62
C HIS A 14 7.46 7.95 -12.92
N GLU A 15 8.23 8.96 -12.54
CA GLU A 15 9.67 9.01 -12.82
C GLU A 15 10.51 8.94 -11.55
N ALA A 16 9.94 8.44 -10.44
CA ALA A 16 10.63 8.39 -9.16
C ALA A 16 11.59 7.23 -9.01
N GLY A 17 11.66 6.33 -10.01
CA GLY A 17 12.54 5.16 -9.94
C GLY A 17 12.02 4.03 -9.07
N LEU A 18 10.74 4.06 -8.74
CA LEU A 18 10.12 3.01 -7.93
C LEU A 18 9.79 1.79 -8.79
N ALA A 19 9.68 0.63 -8.13
CA ALA A 19 9.25 -0.60 -8.78
C ALA A 19 7.78 -0.86 -8.50
N LEU A 20 7.07 -1.45 -9.47
CA LEU A 20 5.71 -1.91 -9.25
C LEU A 20 5.71 -3.11 -8.29
N PRO A 21 4.61 -3.32 -7.55
CA PRO A 21 4.53 -4.45 -6.62
C PRO A 21 4.72 -5.79 -7.33
N THR A 22 5.40 -6.69 -6.65
CA THR A 22 5.61 -8.05 -7.14
C THR A 22 5.26 -9.05 -6.06
N ARG A 23 5.01 -10.27 -6.47
CA ARG A 23 4.83 -11.38 -5.54
C ARG A 23 6.20 -11.93 -5.17
N SER A 24 6.42 -12.23 -3.89
CA SER A 24 7.71 -12.75 -3.44
C SER A 24 7.95 -14.17 -3.95
N THR A 25 6.88 -14.95 -4.15
CA THR A 25 6.94 -16.28 -4.74
C THR A 25 5.77 -16.46 -5.70
N GLU A 26 5.84 -17.51 -6.53
CA GLU A 26 4.78 -17.81 -7.49
C GLU A 26 3.42 -18.03 -6.82
N ARG A 27 3.42 -18.51 -5.58
CA ARG A 27 2.19 -18.84 -4.86
C ARG A 27 1.90 -17.89 -3.70
N SER A 28 2.56 -16.76 -3.64
CA SER A 28 2.25 -15.74 -2.62
C SER A 28 0.83 -15.23 -2.78
N ALA A 29 0.12 -15.06 -1.66
CA ALA A 29 -1.25 -14.57 -1.69
C ALA A 29 -1.31 -13.12 -2.12
N GLY A 30 -0.33 -12.31 -1.73
CA GLY A 30 -0.35 -10.89 -2.00
C GLY A 30 0.89 -10.40 -2.72
N TYR A 31 0.88 -9.11 -3.02
CA TYR A 31 1.98 -8.40 -3.64
C TYR A 31 2.66 -7.55 -2.58
N ASP A 32 4.00 -7.48 -2.62
CA ASP A 32 4.75 -6.64 -1.70
C ASP A 32 4.79 -5.21 -2.22
N ILE A 33 4.40 -4.27 -1.35
CA ILE A 33 4.41 -2.84 -1.62
C ILE A 33 5.44 -2.18 -0.72
N ALA A 34 6.25 -1.31 -1.30
CA ALA A 34 7.24 -0.54 -0.55
C ALA A 34 6.76 0.90 -0.35
N ALA A 35 7.24 1.54 0.71
CA ALA A 35 7.06 2.97 0.90
C ALA A 35 7.79 3.73 -0.20
N ALA A 36 7.21 4.83 -0.67
CA ALA A 36 7.81 5.65 -1.71
C ALA A 36 8.95 6.53 -1.17
N ALA A 37 9.11 6.59 0.15
CA ALA A 37 10.15 7.39 0.79
C ALA A 37 10.62 6.69 2.07
N ASN A 38 11.81 7.05 2.53
CA ASN A 38 12.29 6.59 3.83
C ASN A 38 11.49 7.26 4.94
N VAL A 39 11.03 6.46 5.91
CA VAL A 39 10.19 6.94 6.99
C VAL A 39 10.77 6.46 8.32
N CYS A 40 10.86 7.36 9.29
CA CYS A 40 11.22 7.03 10.66
C CYS A 40 9.95 7.08 11.51
N LEU A 41 9.66 6.00 12.23
CA LEU A 41 8.43 5.87 13.01
C LEU A 41 8.78 5.51 14.45
N HIS A 42 8.67 6.48 15.35
CA HIS A 42 8.97 6.26 16.76
C HIS A 42 7.84 5.51 17.46
N PRO A 43 8.13 4.84 18.60
CA PRO A 43 7.09 4.13 19.36
C PRO A 43 5.90 5.05 19.67
N GLY A 44 4.71 4.54 19.42
CA GLY A 44 3.45 5.27 19.64
C GLY A 44 3.09 6.25 18.53
N GLU A 45 3.95 6.42 17.55
CA GLU A 45 3.74 7.37 16.45
C GLU A 45 2.94 6.74 15.31
N MET A 46 2.10 7.54 14.66
CA MET A 46 1.38 7.14 13.45
C MET A 46 1.77 8.10 12.32
N LYS A 47 2.05 7.54 11.15
CA LYS A 47 2.32 8.33 9.96
C LYS A 47 1.56 7.77 8.77
N VAL A 48 1.16 8.67 7.87
CA VAL A 48 0.58 8.30 6.60
C VAL A 48 1.72 8.21 5.58
N ILE A 49 1.90 7.02 5.02
CA ILE A 49 3.05 6.72 4.16
C ILE A 49 2.59 6.62 2.72
N PRO A 50 3.19 7.41 1.81
CA PRO A 50 2.85 7.30 0.39
C PRO A 50 3.48 6.07 -0.23
N THR A 51 2.76 5.44 -1.16
CA THR A 51 3.27 4.31 -1.93
C THR A 51 3.64 4.67 -3.36
N GLY A 52 3.14 5.79 -3.87
CA GLY A 52 3.32 6.18 -5.26
C GLY A 52 2.48 5.38 -6.23
N LEU A 53 1.54 4.59 -5.72
CA LEU A 53 0.79 3.62 -6.50
C LEU A 53 -0.70 3.91 -6.47
N LYS A 54 -1.37 3.44 -7.51
CA LYS A 54 -2.84 3.32 -7.58
C LYS A 54 -3.16 1.95 -8.14
N ALA A 55 -4.35 1.44 -7.82
CA ALA A 55 -4.74 0.10 -8.23
C ALA A 55 -6.04 0.14 -9.02
N TYR A 56 -6.06 -0.52 -10.17
CA TYR A 56 -7.28 -0.71 -10.95
C TYR A 56 -7.76 -2.15 -10.77
N MET A 57 -9.08 -2.33 -10.79
CA MET A 57 -9.68 -3.63 -10.53
C MET A 57 -11.12 -3.65 -11.06
N LYS A 58 -11.72 -4.83 -11.04
CA LYS A 58 -13.11 -5.01 -11.45
C LYS A 58 -14.04 -4.39 -10.41
N THR A 59 -15.25 -4.03 -10.84
CA THR A 59 -16.20 -3.33 -9.98
C THR A 59 -16.66 -4.12 -8.76
N ASP A 60 -16.52 -5.43 -8.80
CA ASP A 60 -16.89 -6.31 -7.68
C ASP A 60 -15.71 -6.73 -6.83
N GLU A 61 -14.59 -6.02 -6.96
CA GLU A 61 -13.37 -6.31 -6.23
C GLU A 61 -12.97 -5.15 -5.34
N TYR A 62 -12.18 -5.44 -4.32
CA TYR A 62 -11.46 -4.43 -3.56
C TYR A 62 -10.04 -4.92 -3.29
N LEU A 63 -9.15 -3.99 -2.97
CA LEU A 63 -7.77 -4.33 -2.58
C LEU A 63 -7.66 -4.23 -1.07
N GLY A 64 -7.23 -5.32 -0.43
CA GLY A 64 -6.93 -5.32 1.00
C GLY A 64 -5.44 -5.06 1.23
N ILE A 65 -5.14 -4.20 2.20
CA ILE A 65 -3.76 -3.84 2.55
C ILE A 65 -3.47 -4.32 3.95
N HIS A 66 -2.34 -5.01 4.12
CA HIS A 66 -1.92 -5.61 5.38
C HIS A 66 -0.44 -5.38 5.61
N ILE A 67 -0.05 -5.31 6.88
CA ILE A 67 1.37 -5.28 7.26
C ILE A 67 1.93 -6.70 7.14
N ARG A 68 3.16 -6.82 6.64
CA ARG A 68 3.85 -8.12 6.59
C ARG A 68 3.97 -8.67 8.00
N SER A 69 3.79 -9.99 8.14
CA SER A 69 3.81 -10.64 9.45
C SER A 69 5.11 -10.40 10.23
N SER A 70 6.26 -10.38 9.55
CA SER A 70 7.52 -10.13 10.24
C SER A 70 7.57 -8.73 10.86
N LEU A 71 7.05 -7.73 10.18
CA LEU A 71 6.99 -6.37 10.72
C LEU A 71 5.99 -6.26 11.84
N ALA A 72 4.83 -6.91 11.71
CA ALA A 72 3.80 -6.89 12.74
C ALA A 72 4.28 -7.60 14.00
N ILE A 73 4.87 -8.79 13.86
CA ILE A 73 5.25 -9.62 14.99
C ILE A 73 6.53 -9.10 15.67
N LYS A 74 7.56 -8.79 14.86
CA LYS A 74 8.87 -8.45 15.43
C LYS A 74 8.98 -6.98 15.84
N GLN A 75 8.29 -6.08 15.13
CA GLN A 75 8.44 -4.65 15.37
C GLN A 75 7.18 -3.98 15.90
N GLY A 76 6.07 -4.72 15.98
CA GLY A 76 4.82 -4.16 16.50
C GLY A 76 4.16 -3.14 15.58
N LEU A 77 4.48 -3.15 14.29
CA LEU A 77 3.84 -2.26 13.34
C LEU A 77 2.44 -2.78 12.98
N HIS A 78 1.49 -1.86 12.86
CA HIS A 78 0.15 -2.21 12.42
C HIS A 78 -0.47 -1.05 11.66
N LEU A 79 -1.49 -1.35 10.86
CA LEU A 79 -2.26 -0.31 10.19
C LEU A 79 -3.20 0.34 11.20
N SER A 80 -3.35 1.66 11.08
CA SER A 80 -4.18 2.45 11.98
C SER A 80 -5.61 1.92 12.06
N ASN A 81 -6.15 1.41 10.96
CA ASN A 81 -7.50 0.85 10.89
C ASN A 81 -7.52 -0.67 10.82
N GLY A 82 -6.42 -1.34 11.15
CA GLY A 82 -6.31 -2.80 11.13
C GLY A 82 -6.12 -3.39 9.73
N GLN A 83 -6.93 -2.99 8.78
CA GLN A 83 -6.83 -3.39 7.38
C GLN A 83 -7.16 -2.19 6.51
N GLY A 84 -6.35 -1.93 5.51
CA GLY A 84 -6.67 -0.91 4.51
C GLY A 84 -7.58 -1.50 3.44
N ILE A 85 -8.62 -0.78 3.08
CA ILE A 85 -9.54 -1.19 2.03
C ILE A 85 -9.50 -0.15 0.92
N ILE A 86 -9.15 -0.58 -0.30
CA ILE A 86 -9.15 0.28 -1.48
C ILE A 86 -10.31 -0.19 -2.37
N ASP A 87 -11.31 0.64 -2.48
CA ASP A 87 -12.48 0.33 -3.32
C ASP A 87 -12.14 0.45 -4.80
N ALA A 88 -12.91 -0.25 -5.63
CA ALA A 88 -12.67 -0.24 -7.07
C ALA A 88 -12.78 1.15 -7.68
N ASP A 89 -13.65 2.01 -7.15
CA ASP A 89 -13.85 3.36 -7.66
C ASP A 89 -12.86 4.39 -7.09
N TYR A 90 -11.95 3.96 -6.23
CA TYR A 90 -10.90 4.83 -5.73
C TYR A 90 -9.88 5.20 -6.82
N TYR A 91 -9.67 4.28 -7.75
CA TYR A 91 -8.74 4.44 -8.86
C TYR A 91 -9.12 5.66 -9.71
N ASN A 92 -8.14 6.52 -9.93
CA ASN A 92 -8.29 7.75 -10.74
C ASN A 92 -9.39 8.70 -10.26
N ASN A 93 -9.68 8.69 -8.94
CA ASN A 93 -10.66 9.63 -8.42
C ASN A 93 -10.14 11.07 -8.53
N PRO A 94 -11.05 12.08 -8.59
CA PRO A 94 -10.64 13.46 -8.87
C PRO A 94 -9.85 14.13 -7.75
N ASP A 95 -9.86 13.59 -6.54
CA ASP A 95 -9.20 14.23 -5.40
C ASP A 95 -7.70 13.92 -5.34
N ASN A 96 -7.32 12.65 -5.51
CA ASN A 96 -5.92 12.26 -5.39
C ASN A 96 -5.49 11.19 -6.39
N GLU A 97 -6.22 11.02 -7.48
CA GLU A 97 -5.88 10.08 -8.55
C GLU A 97 -5.97 8.60 -8.12
N GLY A 98 -6.38 8.33 -6.89
CA GLY A 98 -6.37 6.97 -6.34
C GLY A 98 -5.06 6.61 -5.67
N HIS A 99 -4.25 7.60 -5.30
CA HIS A 99 -2.97 7.35 -4.64
C HIS A 99 -3.19 6.59 -3.33
N ILE A 100 -2.55 5.42 -3.22
CA ILE A 100 -2.66 4.57 -2.05
C ILE A 100 -1.74 5.11 -0.95
N LEU A 101 -2.36 5.55 0.13
CA LEU A 101 -1.69 6.05 1.32
C LEU A 101 -1.93 5.07 2.45
N ILE A 102 -0.89 4.75 3.20
CA ILE A 102 -0.99 3.73 4.24
C ILE A 102 -0.67 4.36 5.59
N ALA A 103 -1.64 4.33 6.50
CA ALA A 103 -1.48 4.85 7.86
C ALA A 103 -0.92 3.75 8.75
N VAL A 104 0.33 3.91 9.18
CA VAL A 104 1.05 2.90 9.96
C VAL A 104 1.34 3.44 11.35
N VAL A 105 1.11 2.59 12.35
CA VAL A 105 1.37 2.89 13.77
C VAL A 105 2.51 1.99 14.25
N ASN A 106 3.47 2.57 14.96
CA ASN A 106 4.49 1.80 15.65
C ASN A 106 4.00 1.49 17.07
N GLY A 107 3.48 0.28 17.28
CA GLY A 107 3.03 -0.19 18.58
C GLY A 107 4.09 -0.94 19.36
N GLY A 108 5.30 -1.02 18.83
CA GLY A 108 6.40 -1.72 19.46
C GLY A 108 7.17 -0.83 20.42
N PRO A 109 8.18 -1.41 21.13
CA PRO A 109 8.95 -0.67 22.13
C PRO A 109 10.04 0.23 21.54
N ARG A 110 10.27 0.15 20.22
CA ARG A 110 11.31 0.95 19.57
C ARG A 110 11.13 1.05 18.07
#